data_1d3ce7a6c6726b0d4ff3caa895f4a757
#
_entry.id   1d3ce7a6c6726b0d4ff3caa895f4a757
#
_cell.length_a   1.000
_cell.length_b   1.000
_cell.length_c   1.000
_cell.angle_alpha   90.00
_cell.angle_beta   90.00
_cell.angle_gamma   90.00
#
_symmetry.space_group_name_H-M   'P 1'
#
loop_
_entity.id
_entity.type
_entity.pdbx_description
1 polymer ?
#
loop_
_entity_poly.entity_id
_entity_poly.type
_entity_poly.pdbx_seq_one_letter_code
_entity_poly.pdbx_strand_id
1 'polypeptide(L)' 'ITHEEFSTLEAFFLANQGSTFSFVYPLEPLTTYTVMFNMDKIEATDINPNRCTTSVELIQI' A
#
# COMPACT_ATOMS: atom_id res chain seq x y z
N ILE A 1 -4.49 6.51 8.88
CA ILE A 1 -3.49 5.62 9.50
C ILE A 1 -2.51 6.44 10.33
N THR A 2 -1.82 5.80 11.24
CA THR A 2 -0.78 6.47 12.04
C THR A 2 0.49 6.61 11.22
N HIS A 3 1.42 7.48 11.66
CA HIS A 3 2.70 7.64 11.00
C HIS A 3 3.52 6.34 11.07
N GLU A 4 3.38 5.58 12.14
CA GLU A 4 4.05 4.29 12.26
C GLU A 4 3.53 3.30 11.23
N GLU A 5 2.23 3.25 11.06
CA GLU A 5 1.61 2.40 10.04
C GLU A 5 2.04 2.81 8.64
N PHE A 6 2.15 4.11 8.40
CA PHE A 6 2.64 4.60 7.12
C PHE A 6 4.09 4.18 6.88
N SER A 7 4.95 4.25 7.88
CA SER A 7 6.34 3.81 7.75
C SER A 7 6.43 2.33 7.39
N THR A 8 5.57 1.51 7.97
CA THR A 8 5.49 0.08 7.65
C THR A 8 5.06 -0.13 6.21
N LEU A 9 4.04 0.62 5.77
CA LEU A 9 3.56 0.55 4.40
C LEU A 9 4.63 1.02 3.41
N GLU A 10 5.35 2.10 3.73
CA GLU A 10 6.41 2.61 2.87
C GLU A 10 7.54 1.59 2.72
N ALA A 11 7.93 0.93 3.81
CA ALA A 11 8.95 -0.11 3.76
C ALA A 11 8.49 -1.27 2.86
N PHE A 12 7.23 -1.68 2.98
CA PHE A 12 6.66 -2.70 2.12
C PHE A 12 6.65 -2.27 0.65
N PHE A 13 6.27 -1.02 0.39
CA PHE A 13 6.27 -0.47 -0.96
C PHE A 13 7.66 -0.50 -1.58
N LEU A 14 8.67 -0.04 -0.85
CA LEU A 14 10.04 -0.01 -1.34
C LEU A 14 10.60 -1.41 -1.59
N ALA A 15 10.22 -2.37 -0.75
CA ALA A 15 10.67 -3.76 -0.91
C ALA A 15 10.02 -4.45 -2.11
N ASN A 16 8.83 -4.00 -2.52
CA ASN A 16 8.06 -4.65 -3.59
C ASN A 16 7.93 -3.79 -4.85
N GLN A 17 8.63 -2.67 -4.91
CA GLN A 17 8.59 -1.80 -6.08
C GLN A 17 9.12 -2.56 -7.30
N GLY A 18 8.32 -2.60 -8.37
CA GLY A 18 8.69 -3.33 -9.58
C GLY A 18 8.49 -4.84 -9.49
N SER A 19 7.96 -5.34 -8.38
CA SER A 19 7.71 -6.77 -8.16
C SER A 19 6.23 -7.03 -7.94
N THR A 20 5.80 -8.27 -8.18
CA THR A 20 4.43 -8.67 -7.87
C THR A 20 4.34 -9.20 -6.45
N PHE A 21 3.15 -9.14 -5.86
CA PHE A 21 2.87 -9.71 -4.55
C PHE A 21 1.40 -10.13 -4.47
N SER A 22 1.07 -10.92 -3.48
CA SER A 22 -0.30 -11.39 -3.27
C SER A 22 -1.10 -10.36 -2.49
N PHE A 23 -2.32 -10.11 -2.92
CA PHE A 23 -3.21 -9.16 -2.28
C PHE A 23 -4.58 -9.80 -2.09
N VAL A 24 -5.11 -9.71 -0.86
CA VAL A 24 -6.46 -10.18 -0.55
C VAL A 24 -7.34 -8.96 -0.33
N TYR A 25 -8.32 -8.78 -1.21
CA TYR A 25 -9.25 -7.67 -1.10
C TYR A 25 -10.22 -7.94 0.06
N PRO A 26 -10.36 -7.02 1.01
CA PRO A 26 -11.17 -7.26 2.21
C PRO A 26 -12.62 -7.61 1.94
N LEU A 27 -13.19 -7.16 0.82
CA LEU A 27 -14.58 -7.47 0.46
C LEU A 27 -14.71 -8.81 -0.26
N GLU A 28 -13.59 -9.43 -0.62
CA GLU A 28 -13.54 -10.73 -1.27
C GLU A 28 -12.44 -11.59 -0.63
N PRO A 29 -12.58 -11.93 0.67
CA PRO A 29 -11.48 -12.52 1.41
C PRO A 29 -11.07 -13.93 0.95
N LEU A 30 -11.88 -14.58 0.13
CA LEU A 30 -11.56 -15.91 -0.40
C LEU A 30 -10.79 -15.85 -1.73
N THR A 31 -10.58 -14.66 -2.27
CA THR A 31 -9.89 -14.48 -3.54
C THR A 31 -8.56 -13.78 -3.31
N THR A 32 -7.49 -14.37 -3.83
CA THR A 32 -6.15 -13.77 -3.78
C THR A 32 -5.77 -13.31 -5.17
N TYR A 33 -5.34 -12.06 -5.28
CA TYR A 33 -4.91 -11.49 -6.55
C TYR A 33 -3.40 -11.32 -6.55
N THR A 34 -2.79 -11.53 -7.71
CA THR A 34 -1.40 -11.17 -7.92
C THR A 34 -1.38 -9.76 -8.49
N VAL A 35 -0.76 -8.84 -7.78
CA VAL A 35 -0.77 -7.42 -8.11
C VAL A 35 0.64 -6.84 -8.01
N MET A 36 0.81 -5.64 -8.55
CA MET A 36 2.02 -4.85 -8.34
C MET A 36 1.62 -3.40 -8.14
N PHE A 37 2.51 -2.63 -7.50
CA PHE A 37 2.29 -1.21 -7.35
C PHE A 37 2.34 -0.51 -8.71
N ASN A 38 1.35 0.33 -8.97
CA ASN A 38 1.28 1.13 -10.18
C ASN A 38 1.54 2.60 -9.84
N MET A 39 2.68 2.84 -9.18
CA MET A 39 3.06 4.18 -8.76
C MET A 39 4.58 4.21 -8.52
N ASP A 40 5.18 5.39 -8.71
CA ASP A 40 6.62 5.56 -8.58
C ASP A 40 7.06 5.83 -7.14
N LYS A 41 6.19 6.42 -6.34
CA LYS A 41 6.47 6.79 -4.96
C LYS A 41 5.21 6.75 -4.13
N ILE A 42 5.39 6.63 -2.82
CA ILE A 42 4.28 6.68 -1.87
C ILE A 42 4.45 7.92 -1.01
N GLU A 43 3.35 8.65 -0.81
CA GLU A 43 3.34 9.89 -0.04
C GLU A 43 2.22 9.86 0.96
N ALA A 44 2.40 10.57 2.07
CA ALA A 44 1.38 10.73 3.09
C ALA A 44 1.01 12.20 3.21
N THR A 45 -0.27 12.45 3.46
CA THR A 45 -0.78 13.77 3.79
C THR A 45 -1.17 13.75 5.26
N ASP A 46 -0.60 14.65 6.05
CA ASP A 46 -0.91 14.74 7.47
C ASP A 46 -2.34 15.26 7.69
N ILE A 47 -3.07 14.56 8.54
CA ILE A 47 -4.40 14.98 8.99
C ILE A 47 -4.28 15.70 10.33
N ASN A 48 -3.43 15.15 11.21
CA ASN A 48 -3.13 15.72 12.52
C ASN A 48 -1.77 15.18 12.97
N PRO A 49 -1.25 15.60 14.16
CA PRO A 49 0.09 15.21 14.57
C PRO A 49 0.37 13.70 14.61
N ASN A 50 -0.68 12.88 14.79
CA ASN A 50 -0.50 11.44 14.97
C ASN A 50 -1.03 10.60 13.81
N ARG A 51 -1.66 11.22 12.80
CA ARG A 51 -2.32 10.49 11.75
C ARG A 51 -2.06 11.11 10.39
N CYS A 52 -2.06 10.26 9.38
CA CYS A 52 -1.91 10.69 8.00
C CYS A 52 -2.79 9.85 7.11
N THR A 53 -2.98 10.31 5.87
CA THR A 53 -3.70 9.56 4.86
C THR A 53 -2.77 9.34 3.67
N THR A 54 -2.95 8.21 3.01
CA THR A 54 -2.17 7.88 1.82
C THR A 54 -3.05 7.13 0.83
N SER A 55 -2.65 7.15 -0.43
CA SER A 55 -3.33 6.41 -1.48
C SER A 55 -2.37 5.43 -2.12
N VAL A 56 -2.89 4.26 -2.47
CA VAL A 56 -2.09 3.21 -3.10
C VAL A 56 -2.80 2.77 -4.38
N GLU A 57 -2.08 2.74 -5.48
CA GLU A 57 -2.57 2.21 -6.73
C GLU A 57 -1.95 0.84 -6.99
N LEU A 58 -2.81 -0.14 -7.29
CA LEU A 58 -2.39 -1.49 -7.61
C LEU A 58 -2.90 -1.86 -8.98
N ILE A 59 -2.13 -2.66 -9.70
CA ILE A 59 -2.56 -3.21 -10.97
C ILE A 59 -2.51 -4.72 -10.88
N GLN A 60 -3.56 -5.37 -11.34
CA GLN A 60 -3.62 -6.83 -11.35
C GLN A 60 -2.83 -7.39 -12.53
N ILE A 61 -2.07 -8.42 -12.26
CA ILE A 61 -1.30 -9.11 -13.29
C ILE A 61 -2.11 -10.26 -13.86
#